data_7ac53ca85beaebfe15d072de97b8abc7
#
_entry.id   7ac53ca85beaebfe15d072de97b8abc7
#
_cell.length_a   1.000
_cell.length_b   1.000
_cell.length_c   1.000
_cell.angle_alpha   90.00
_cell.angle_beta   90.00
_cell.angle_gamma   90.00
#
_symmetry.space_group_name_H-M   'P 1'
#
loop_
_entity.id
_entity.type
_entity.pdbx_description
1 polymer ?
#
loop_
_entity_poly.entity_id
_entity_poly.type
_entity_poly.pdbx_seq_one_letter_code
_entity_poly.pdbx_strand_id
1 'polypeptide(L)'
;MNALLKKNIKLNTTSEDNIKETIFQYSIYWKWFVLGIVICLSIAFVFLQYSQDIYQTSAKIQFLDSTQSEKDLFGDINSGVSDNTVNLENEIGVLKSQRLLRRVALALNLTTSYYFDGKIISSELWRNCPFKVIWLNTQDSIRLKKVKFSIEIEKDGYKIISQDKLNNQLFQFGQKNKVYEQSFILVLADDVVPKKSIKKQFTIIRTPLSVVTEDLLNCLKVVNKNNQGEVIALELNGENKEKSEAIINSIIDEFSIDGVLDRQLISQSTIDFVNNRFVYLSGELDSIENKKLVYKKDNNLSFLPEDAKETVSRKSITESEYFGLKNQIELAKLLEDVLKNDGIFELLPSNIHTVNENINVLIADFNKTIFERNKILKSAGPKNSAVLALSDKLIALKKNILYSVKVLQNQLKYLWRLHFYLIDVIGYITQVHTVQRFRIHLLYETFH
;
A
#
# COMPACT_ATOMS: atom_id res chain seq x y z
N MET A 1 -72.29 -38.31 -70.80
CA MET A 1 -70.82 -38.37 -70.93
C MET A 1 -70.28 -37.06 -70.45
N ASN A 2 -69.42 -37.12 -69.49
CA ASN A 2 -68.67 -36.03 -68.81
C ASN A 2 -69.30 -35.35 -67.57
N ALA A 3 -69.48 -36.15 -66.53
CA ALA A 3 -69.18 -35.76 -65.22
C ALA A 3 -67.63 -35.83 -65.05
N LEU A 4 -67.02 -34.89 -64.52
CA LEU A 4 -65.80 -34.96 -63.68
C LEU A 4 -65.07 -33.61 -63.67
N LEU A 5 -64.62 -33.28 -62.48
CA LEU A 5 -63.62 -32.26 -62.14
C LEU A 5 -64.14 -30.84 -61.90
N LYS A 6 -64.70 -30.63 -60.71
CA LYS A 6 -64.44 -29.44 -59.91
C LYS A 6 -63.82 -29.84 -58.58
N LYS A 7 -62.51 -30.04 -58.61
CA LYS A 7 -61.67 -30.15 -57.42
C LYS A 7 -61.44 -28.73 -56.94
N ASN A 8 -62.20 -28.33 -55.93
CA ASN A 8 -61.95 -27.06 -55.26
C ASN A 8 -60.60 -27.11 -54.50
N ILE A 9 -59.66 -26.42 -55.07
CA ILE A 9 -58.41 -26.06 -54.37
C ILE A 9 -58.83 -24.99 -53.35
N LYS A 10 -58.92 -25.36 -52.06
CA LYS A 10 -58.89 -24.42 -50.95
C LYS A 10 -57.49 -23.79 -50.92
N LEU A 11 -57.37 -22.58 -51.39
CA LEU A 11 -56.25 -21.74 -51.25
C LEU A 11 -55.97 -21.54 -49.70
N ASN A 12 -54.75 -21.77 -49.34
CA ASN A 12 -54.20 -21.46 -48.03
C ASN A 12 -54.59 -20.03 -47.59
N THR A 13 -55.52 -19.93 -46.72
CA THR A 13 -55.70 -18.69 -45.95
C THR A 13 -54.52 -18.52 -44.99
N THR A 14 -53.95 -17.37 -45.07
CA THR A 14 -52.70 -16.92 -44.48
C THR A 14 -52.60 -17.21 -42.97
N SER A 15 -51.37 -17.46 -42.50
CA SER A 15 -50.99 -17.75 -41.10
C SER A 15 -51.56 -16.76 -40.08
N GLU A 16 -52.04 -15.60 -40.49
CA GLU A 16 -52.64 -14.56 -39.64
C GLU A 16 -54.03 -14.93 -39.11
N ASP A 17 -54.85 -15.64 -39.91
CA ASP A 17 -56.20 -16.03 -39.47
C ASP A 17 -56.15 -17.15 -38.42
N ASN A 18 -55.18 -18.04 -38.50
CA ASN A 18 -54.98 -19.08 -37.50
C ASN A 18 -54.55 -18.51 -36.14
N ILE A 19 -53.82 -17.38 -36.13
CA ILE A 19 -53.39 -16.75 -34.90
C ILE A 19 -54.55 -16.07 -34.19
N LYS A 20 -55.46 -15.42 -34.94
CA LYS A 20 -56.67 -14.77 -34.39
C LYS A 20 -57.65 -15.78 -33.79
N GLU A 21 -57.88 -16.91 -34.48
CA GLU A 21 -58.72 -17.97 -33.96
C GLU A 21 -58.14 -18.63 -32.73
N THR A 22 -56.81 -18.82 -32.69
CA THR A 22 -56.12 -19.40 -31.55
C THR A 22 -56.21 -18.43 -30.34
N ILE A 23 -55.98 -17.13 -30.52
CA ILE A 23 -56.12 -16.14 -29.48
C ILE A 23 -57.56 -16.08 -28.95
N PHE A 24 -58.58 -16.19 -29.83
CA PHE A 24 -59.95 -16.17 -29.40
C PHE A 24 -60.34 -17.43 -28.59
N GLN A 25 -59.82 -18.59 -28.94
CA GLN A 25 -60.02 -19.84 -28.16
C GLN A 25 -59.39 -19.73 -26.76
N TYR A 26 -58.21 -19.15 -26.62
CA TYR A 26 -57.60 -18.93 -25.32
C TYR A 26 -58.27 -17.80 -24.54
N SER A 27 -58.88 -16.83 -25.18
CA SER A 27 -59.58 -15.73 -24.51
C SER A 27 -60.84 -16.19 -23.74
N ILE A 28 -61.41 -17.31 -24.08
CA ILE A 28 -62.53 -17.91 -23.34
C ILE A 28 -62.08 -18.30 -21.91
N TYR A 29 -60.82 -18.67 -21.77
CA TYR A 29 -60.22 -19.07 -20.46
C TYR A 29 -59.56 -17.89 -19.72
N TRP A 30 -59.85 -16.62 -20.07
CA TRP A 30 -59.23 -15.45 -19.50
C TRP A 30 -59.30 -15.42 -17.94
N LYS A 31 -60.36 -16.00 -17.32
CA LYS A 31 -60.50 -16.13 -15.87
C LYS A 31 -59.37 -16.93 -15.23
N TRP A 32 -58.89 -17.99 -15.92
CA TRP A 32 -57.78 -18.81 -15.47
C TRP A 32 -56.47 -18.08 -15.57
N PHE A 33 -56.28 -17.22 -16.58
CA PHE A 33 -55.09 -16.36 -16.71
C PHE A 33 -55.09 -15.31 -15.60
N VAL A 34 -56.22 -14.67 -15.32
CA VAL A 34 -56.31 -13.70 -14.21
C VAL A 34 -56.05 -14.38 -12.87
N LEU A 35 -56.59 -15.60 -12.67
CA LEU A 35 -56.32 -16.36 -11.44
C LEU A 35 -54.83 -16.69 -11.32
N GLY A 36 -54.20 -17.12 -12.39
CA GLY A 36 -52.74 -17.38 -12.42
C GLY A 36 -51.92 -16.14 -12.09
N ILE A 37 -52.24 -14.99 -12.71
CA ILE A 37 -51.58 -13.72 -12.41
C ILE A 37 -51.75 -13.35 -10.94
N VAL A 38 -52.96 -13.48 -10.36
CA VAL A 38 -53.18 -13.16 -8.96
C VAL A 38 -52.38 -14.06 -8.03
N ILE A 39 -52.27 -15.36 -8.34
CA ILE A 39 -51.46 -16.31 -7.59
C ILE A 39 -49.98 -15.94 -7.68
N CYS A 40 -49.44 -15.65 -8.88
CA CYS A 40 -48.06 -15.24 -9.07
C CYS A 40 -47.73 -13.93 -8.34
N LEU A 41 -48.61 -12.93 -8.43
CA LEU A 41 -48.47 -11.67 -7.69
C LEU A 41 -48.50 -11.87 -6.19
N SER A 42 -49.36 -12.74 -5.69
CA SER A 42 -49.43 -13.07 -4.26
C SER A 42 -48.13 -13.74 -3.77
N ILE A 43 -47.61 -14.70 -4.53
CA ILE A 43 -46.34 -15.36 -4.23
C ILE A 43 -45.20 -14.34 -4.28
N ALA A 44 -45.13 -13.48 -5.31
CA ALA A 44 -44.13 -12.43 -5.44
C ALA A 44 -44.20 -11.43 -4.29
N PHE A 45 -45.41 -11.02 -3.87
CA PHE A 45 -45.62 -10.14 -2.75
C PHE A 45 -45.12 -10.76 -1.43
N VAL A 46 -45.45 -12.02 -1.18
CA VAL A 46 -44.95 -12.76 -0.01
C VAL A 46 -43.42 -12.85 -0.06
N PHE A 47 -42.86 -13.21 -1.20
CA PHE A 47 -41.39 -13.31 -1.38
C PHE A 47 -40.70 -11.98 -1.09
N LEU A 48 -41.19 -10.87 -1.67
CA LEU A 48 -40.64 -9.51 -1.42
C LEU A 48 -40.77 -9.10 0.05
N GLN A 49 -41.86 -9.45 0.71
CA GLN A 49 -42.07 -9.15 2.14
C GLN A 49 -41.07 -9.86 3.05
N TYR A 50 -40.56 -11.03 2.65
CA TYR A 50 -39.61 -11.85 3.40
C TYR A 50 -38.15 -11.72 2.89
N SER A 51 -37.95 -11.02 1.78
CA SER A 51 -36.60 -10.78 1.24
C SER A 51 -35.90 -9.68 2.02
N GLN A 52 -34.63 -9.91 2.35
CA GLN A 52 -33.78 -8.89 2.96
C GLN A 52 -33.24 -7.93 1.90
N ASP A 53 -33.20 -6.65 2.18
CA ASP A 53 -32.61 -5.66 1.31
C ASP A 53 -31.09 -5.81 1.31
N ILE A 54 -30.50 -5.92 0.11
CA ILE A 54 -29.05 -5.97 -0.08
C ILE A 54 -28.62 -4.64 -0.72
N TYR A 55 -27.76 -3.91 -0.01
CA TYR A 55 -27.19 -2.64 -0.47
C TYR A 55 -25.81 -2.87 -1.07
N GLN A 56 -25.55 -2.29 -2.22
CA GLN A 56 -24.24 -2.24 -2.81
C GLN A 56 -23.61 -0.88 -2.52
N THR A 57 -22.51 -0.87 -1.77
CA THR A 57 -21.70 0.31 -1.50
C THR A 57 -20.46 0.26 -2.36
N SER A 58 -20.09 1.37 -2.98
CA SER A 58 -18.89 1.45 -3.80
C SER A 58 -18.08 2.70 -3.52
N ALA A 59 -16.74 2.56 -3.55
CA ALA A 59 -15.79 3.66 -3.52
C ALA A 59 -14.77 3.51 -4.66
N LYS A 60 -14.16 4.62 -5.06
CA LYS A 60 -13.11 4.64 -6.08
C LYS A 60 -11.85 5.23 -5.48
N ILE A 61 -10.74 4.56 -5.69
CA ILE A 61 -9.40 5.03 -5.29
C ILE A 61 -8.67 5.36 -6.58
N GLN A 62 -8.22 6.60 -6.71
CA GLN A 62 -7.35 7.01 -7.79
C GLN A 62 -5.91 7.05 -7.28
N PHE A 63 -5.03 6.40 -8.01
CA PHE A 63 -3.59 6.47 -7.75
C PHE A 63 -3.03 7.62 -8.60
N LEU A 64 -2.42 8.58 -7.92
CA LEU A 64 -1.72 9.66 -8.60
C LEU A 64 -0.27 9.21 -8.82
N ASP A 65 0.21 9.35 -10.05
CA ASP A 65 1.62 9.13 -10.35
C ASP A 65 2.47 10.09 -9.52
N SER A 66 3.30 9.55 -8.63
CA SER A 66 4.19 10.35 -7.77
C SER A 66 5.23 11.13 -8.57
N THR A 67 5.44 10.77 -9.84
CA THR A 67 6.39 11.41 -10.73
C THR A 67 6.11 12.89 -10.99
N GLN A 68 4.86 13.36 -10.94
CA GLN A 68 4.55 14.79 -11.08
C GLN A 68 4.88 15.58 -9.81
N SER A 69 4.54 15.06 -8.63
CA SER A 69 4.80 15.76 -7.35
C SER A 69 6.30 15.80 -6.99
N GLU A 70 7.08 14.80 -7.38
CA GLU A 70 8.54 14.78 -7.16
C GLU A 70 9.27 15.67 -8.19
N LYS A 71 8.80 15.77 -9.43
CA LYS A 71 9.33 16.70 -10.43
C LYS A 71 9.15 18.16 -10.01
N ASP A 72 8.02 18.50 -9.39
CA ASP A 72 7.74 19.87 -8.92
C ASP A 72 8.57 20.26 -7.69
N LEU A 73 8.98 19.30 -6.85
CA LEU A 73 9.74 19.55 -5.63
C LEU A 73 11.27 19.50 -5.81
N PHE A 74 11.76 18.70 -6.75
CA PHE A 74 13.21 18.44 -6.91
C PHE A 74 13.78 18.84 -8.29
N GLY A 75 12.96 19.48 -9.13
CA GLY A 75 13.38 19.87 -10.49
C GLY A 75 13.65 18.66 -11.40
N ASP A 76 13.91 18.94 -12.64
CA ASP A 76 14.09 17.98 -13.76
C ASP A 76 15.32 17.04 -13.65
N ILE A 77 15.81 16.76 -12.44
CA ILE A 77 17.01 15.96 -12.17
C ILE A 77 16.77 14.46 -12.41
N ASN A 78 15.51 14.04 -12.57
CA ASN A 78 15.13 12.63 -12.68
C ASN A 78 14.59 12.21 -14.07
N SER A 79 15.08 12.82 -15.15
CA SER A 79 14.65 12.45 -16.52
C SER A 79 15.02 11.01 -16.97
N GLY A 80 15.58 10.19 -16.09
CA GLY A 80 15.94 8.80 -16.35
C GLY A 80 15.07 7.74 -15.68
N VAL A 81 14.04 8.13 -14.91
CA VAL A 81 13.15 7.13 -14.27
C VAL A 81 12.07 6.73 -15.26
N SER A 82 12.30 5.58 -15.90
CA SER A 82 11.31 4.89 -16.72
C SER A 82 10.00 4.72 -15.97
N ASP A 83 8.89 4.93 -16.70
CA ASP A 83 7.49 4.63 -16.39
C ASP A 83 7.26 3.91 -15.05
N ASN A 84 7.13 4.69 -13.97
CA ASN A 84 6.61 4.20 -12.71
C ASN A 84 5.08 4.04 -12.84
N THR A 85 4.63 3.24 -13.81
CA THR A 85 3.23 2.82 -13.84
C THR A 85 2.96 2.06 -12.55
N VAL A 86 2.06 2.58 -11.73
CA VAL A 86 1.59 1.92 -10.51
C VAL A 86 1.13 0.53 -10.90
N ASN A 87 1.74 -0.52 -10.34
CA ASN A 87 1.27 -1.88 -10.61
C ASN A 87 -0.04 -2.12 -9.86
N LEU A 88 -1.14 -1.80 -10.52
CA LEU A 88 -2.48 -1.91 -9.97
C LEU A 88 -2.84 -3.31 -9.49
N GLU A 89 -2.26 -4.36 -10.08
CA GLU A 89 -2.49 -5.75 -9.63
C GLU A 89 -1.92 -5.97 -8.23
N ASN A 90 -0.75 -5.41 -7.94
CA ASN A 90 -0.16 -5.46 -6.61
C ASN A 90 -1.00 -4.68 -5.59
N GLU A 91 -1.50 -3.49 -5.96
CA GLU A 91 -2.36 -2.69 -5.08
C GLU A 91 -3.69 -3.41 -4.80
N ILE A 92 -4.28 -4.06 -5.81
CA ILE A 92 -5.45 -4.94 -5.63
C ILE A 92 -5.12 -6.09 -4.68
N GLY A 93 -3.93 -6.70 -4.80
CA GLY A 93 -3.46 -7.75 -3.90
C GLY A 93 -3.36 -7.30 -2.44
N VAL A 94 -2.89 -6.07 -2.21
CA VAL A 94 -2.82 -5.48 -0.85
C VAL A 94 -4.20 -5.19 -0.30
N LEU A 95 -5.10 -4.58 -1.09
CA LEU A 95 -6.48 -4.30 -0.69
C LEU A 95 -7.26 -5.57 -0.32
N LYS A 96 -6.99 -6.69 -0.99
CA LYS A 96 -7.55 -8.03 -0.69
C LYS A 96 -6.74 -8.82 0.34
N SER A 97 -5.72 -8.24 0.95
CA SER A 97 -4.88 -8.99 1.89
C SER A 97 -5.63 -9.31 3.19
N GLN A 98 -5.47 -10.54 3.66
CA GLN A 98 -6.03 -10.94 4.95
C GLN A 98 -5.53 -10.07 6.11
N ARG A 99 -4.29 -9.58 6.02
CA ARG A 99 -3.71 -8.70 7.03
C ARG A 99 -4.45 -7.38 7.13
N LEU A 100 -4.72 -6.70 6.00
CA LEU A 100 -5.45 -5.45 5.96
C LEU A 100 -6.90 -5.65 6.43
N LEU A 101 -7.60 -6.66 5.91
CA LEU A 101 -8.98 -6.95 6.28
C LEU A 101 -9.11 -7.37 7.76
N ARG A 102 -8.10 -8.02 8.32
CA ARG A 102 -8.06 -8.33 9.77
C ARG A 102 -7.97 -7.06 10.61
N ARG A 103 -7.16 -6.06 10.22
CA ARG A 103 -7.09 -4.77 10.92
C ARG A 103 -8.43 -4.04 10.85
N VAL A 104 -9.05 -4.00 9.68
CA VAL A 104 -10.40 -3.44 9.48
C VAL A 104 -11.42 -4.12 10.40
N ALA A 105 -11.42 -5.46 10.44
CA ALA A 105 -12.32 -6.22 11.29
C ALA A 105 -12.13 -5.93 12.79
N LEU A 106 -10.88 -5.68 13.22
CA LEU A 106 -10.57 -5.30 14.60
C LEU A 106 -10.96 -3.84 14.89
N ALA A 107 -10.60 -2.90 14.00
CA ALA A 107 -10.89 -1.49 14.16
C ALA A 107 -12.41 -1.21 14.30
N LEU A 108 -13.21 -1.92 13.51
CA LEU A 108 -14.66 -1.79 13.50
C LEU A 108 -15.37 -2.78 14.43
N ASN A 109 -14.64 -3.63 15.18
CA ASN A 109 -15.20 -4.67 16.04
C ASN A 109 -16.21 -5.59 15.34
N LEU A 110 -15.94 -5.99 14.09
CA LEU A 110 -16.86 -6.80 13.27
C LEU A 110 -17.05 -8.23 13.79
N THR A 111 -16.27 -8.65 14.78
CA THR A 111 -16.38 -9.96 15.41
C THR A 111 -17.68 -10.14 16.21
N THR A 112 -18.39 -9.06 16.51
CA THR A 112 -19.66 -9.10 17.24
C THR A 112 -20.73 -8.40 16.43
N SER A 113 -21.77 -9.14 16.03
CA SER A 113 -22.93 -8.63 15.32
C SER A 113 -24.17 -8.68 16.22
N TYR A 114 -24.99 -7.64 16.12
CA TYR A 114 -26.22 -7.47 16.88
C TYR A 114 -27.41 -7.49 15.94
N TYR A 115 -28.41 -8.28 16.24
CA TYR A 115 -29.65 -8.36 15.48
C TYR A 115 -30.83 -8.02 16.38
N PHE A 116 -31.75 -7.24 15.85
CA PHE A 116 -33.05 -7.04 16.46
C PHE A 116 -34.01 -8.09 15.90
N ASP A 117 -34.55 -8.92 16.78
CA ASP A 117 -35.51 -9.95 16.39
C ASP A 117 -36.92 -9.32 16.27
N GLY A 118 -37.26 -8.91 15.04
CA GLY A 118 -38.61 -8.47 14.70
C GLY A 118 -39.60 -9.63 14.65
N LYS A 119 -40.90 -9.33 14.49
CA LYS A 119 -41.92 -10.38 14.38
C LYS A 119 -41.80 -11.26 13.15
N ILE A 120 -41.19 -10.75 12.08
CA ILE A 120 -41.11 -11.41 10.77
C ILE A 120 -39.66 -11.53 10.29
N ILE A 121 -38.85 -10.45 10.38
CA ILE A 121 -37.49 -10.39 9.92
C ILE A 121 -36.61 -9.90 11.07
N SER A 122 -35.42 -10.50 11.22
CA SER A 122 -34.36 -9.98 12.07
C SER A 122 -33.49 -9.00 11.26
N SER A 123 -33.29 -7.79 11.79
CA SER A 123 -32.46 -6.75 11.15
C SER A 123 -31.17 -6.57 11.91
N GLU A 124 -30.04 -6.42 11.16
CA GLU A 124 -28.74 -6.13 11.76
C GLU A 124 -28.70 -4.70 12.30
N LEU A 125 -28.33 -4.56 13.57
CA LEU A 125 -28.07 -3.29 14.22
C LEU A 125 -26.58 -3.00 14.17
N TRP A 126 -26.19 -1.87 13.60
CA TRP A 126 -24.79 -1.46 13.56
C TRP A 126 -24.46 -0.57 14.77
N ARG A 127 -24.47 0.75 14.59
CA ARG A 127 -24.18 1.71 15.67
C ARG A 127 -25.35 2.02 16.58
N ASN A 128 -26.56 1.69 16.13
CA ASN A 128 -27.83 2.00 16.83
C ASN A 128 -28.23 0.92 17.87
N CYS A 129 -27.26 0.07 18.26
CA CYS A 129 -27.55 -0.93 19.31
C CYS A 129 -27.58 -0.26 20.69
N PRO A 130 -28.63 -0.46 21.51
CA PRO A 130 -28.76 0.19 22.81
C PRO A 130 -27.79 -0.34 23.88
N PHE A 131 -26.98 -1.33 23.54
CA PHE A 131 -25.99 -1.93 24.45
C PHE A 131 -24.75 -2.35 23.64
N LYS A 132 -23.65 -2.57 24.36
CA LYS A 132 -22.40 -3.14 23.83
C LYS A 132 -22.00 -4.35 24.66
N VAL A 133 -21.47 -5.36 23.97
CA VAL A 133 -20.88 -6.55 24.60
C VAL A 133 -19.37 -6.40 24.63
N ILE A 134 -18.80 -6.45 25.82
CA ILE A 134 -17.35 -6.47 26.05
C ILE A 134 -16.97 -7.92 26.37
N TRP A 135 -16.22 -8.52 25.47
CA TRP A 135 -15.72 -9.88 25.65
C TRP A 135 -14.45 -9.87 26.49
N LEU A 136 -14.39 -10.70 27.51
CA LEU A 136 -13.25 -10.82 28.42
C LEU A 136 -12.18 -11.79 27.90
N ASN A 137 -12.56 -12.65 26.97
CA ASN A 137 -11.63 -13.62 26.36
C ASN A 137 -10.99 -12.99 25.11
N THR A 138 -9.67 -13.14 24.98
CA THR A 138 -8.90 -12.62 23.85
C THR A 138 -9.41 -13.17 22.51
N GLN A 139 -9.41 -12.31 21.49
CA GLN A 139 -9.92 -12.65 20.14
C GLN A 139 -9.01 -13.61 19.37
N ASP A 140 -7.76 -13.77 19.78
CA ASP A 140 -6.73 -14.56 19.08
C ASP A 140 -6.75 -16.07 19.40
N SER A 141 -7.71 -16.53 20.22
CA SER A 141 -7.82 -17.96 20.46
C SER A 141 -8.30 -18.68 19.19
N ILE A 142 -7.41 -19.39 18.52
CA ILE A 142 -7.67 -20.24 17.34
C ILE A 142 -8.86 -21.21 17.56
N ARG A 143 -9.28 -21.41 18.81
CA ARG A 143 -10.40 -22.27 19.23
C ARG A 143 -11.73 -21.59 19.41
N LEU A 144 -11.87 -20.29 19.14
CA LEU A 144 -13.14 -19.61 19.26
C LEU A 144 -14.14 -20.17 18.25
N LYS A 145 -15.19 -20.79 18.74
CA LYS A 145 -16.33 -21.19 17.91
C LYS A 145 -17.30 -20.02 17.79
N LYS A 146 -18.02 -19.98 16.67
CA LYS A 146 -19.14 -19.04 16.49
C LYS A 146 -20.17 -19.27 17.60
N VAL A 147 -20.51 -18.22 18.32
CA VAL A 147 -21.49 -18.27 19.42
C VAL A 147 -22.67 -17.38 19.06
N LYS A 148 -23.88 -17.93 19.18
CA LYS A 148 -25.13 -17.22 18.97
C LYS A 148 -26.00 -17.40 20.20
N PHE A 149 -26.49 -16.30 20.77
CA PHE A 149 -27.43 -16.31 21.86
C PHE A 149 -28.35 -15.08 21.78
N SER A 150 -29.53 -15.18 22.35
CA SER A 150 -30.51 -14.09 22.39
C SER A 150 -30.64 -13.55 23.80
N ILE A 151 -30.91 -12.26 23.90
CA ILE A 151 -31.20 -11.59 25.17
C ILE A 151 -32.53 -10.86 25.08
N GLU A 152 -33.23 -10.81 26.19
CA GLU A 152 -34.43 -9.98 26.37
C GLU A 152 -34.10 -8.87 27.37
N ILE A 153 -34.27 -7.61 26.96
CA ILE A 153 -33.97 -6.45 27.81
C ILE A 153 -35.23 -6.09 28.62
N GLU A 154 -35.08 -6.05 29.94
CA GLU A 154 -36.07 -5.57 30.90
C GLU A 154 -35.64 -4.25 31.55
N LYS A 155 -36.48 -3.63 32.38
CA LYS A 155 -36.18 -2.33 33.00
C LYS A 155 -34.92 -2.33 33.86
N ASP A 156 -34.69 -3.42 34.58
CA ASP A 156 -33.67 -3.50 35.64
C ASP A 156 -32.51 -4.43 35.26
N GLY A 157 -32.47 -4.93 34.00
CA GLY A 157 -31.47 -5.87 33.58
C GLY A 157 -31.79 -6.56 32.26
N TYR A 158 -31.23 -7.73 32.05
CA TYR A 158 -31.49 -8.55 30.87
C TYR A 158 -31.56 -10.03 31.22
N LYS A 159 -32.32 -10.79 30.45
CA LYS A 159 -32.38 -12.24 30.50
C LYS A 159 -31.69 -12.85 29.32
N ILE A 160 -30.93 -13.94 29.51
CA ILE A 160 -30.27 -14.69 28.44
C ILE A 160 -31.20 -15.81 28.02
N ILE A 161 -31.57 -15.81 26.74
CA ILE A 161 -32.38 -16.87 26.12
C ILE A 161 -31.39 -17.73 25.33
N SER A 162 -30.94 -18.85 25.91
CA SER A 162 -30.13 -19.84 25.22
C SER A 162 -31.02 -20.93 24.63
N GLN A 163 -30.63 -21.51 23.49
CA GLN A 163 -31.40 -22.57 22.83
C GLN A 163 -31.61 -23.81 23.71
N ASP A 164 -30.73 -24.03 24.71
CA ASP A 164 -30.76 -25.25 25.54
C ASP A 164 -31.45 -25.09 26.90
N LYS A 165 -31.64 -23.90 27.44
CA LYS A 165 -32.37 -23.65 28.70
C LYS A 165 -32.82 -22.19 28.77
N LEU A 166 -34.12 -21.95 28.96
CA LEU A 166 -34.65 -20.69 29.45
C LEU A 166 -34.09 -20.43 30.86
N ASN A 167 -32.95 -19.73 30.93
CA ASN A 167 -32.48 -19.23 32.21
C ASN A 167 -33.30 -17.98 32.52
N ASN A 168 -34.38 -18.16 33.32
CA ASN A 168 -35.24 -17.06 33.78
C ASN A 168 -34.52 -16.12 34.77
N GLN A 169 -33.19 -16.21 34.88
CA GLN A 169 -32.42 -15.38 35.79
C GLN A 169 -32.22 -14.00 35.17
N LEU A 170 -32.56 -12.96 35.90
CA LEU A 170 -32.32 -11.57 35.55
C LEU A 170 -30.89 -11.22 35.92
N PHE A 171 -30.12 -10.73 34.94
CA PHE A 171 -28.75 -10.24 35.12
C PHE A 171 -28.73 -8.73 35.06
N GLN A 172 -27.89 -8.09 35.88
CA GLN A 172 -27.70 -6.64 35.84
C GLN A 172 -26.64 -6.25 34.77
N PHE A 173 -26.82 -5.07 34.22
CA PHE A 173 -25.81 -4.49 33.32
C PHE A 173 -24.49 -4.28 34.08
N GLY A 174 -23.34 -4.45 33.39
CA GLY A 174 -22.03 -4.34 34.00
C GLY A 174 -21.52 -5.59 34.72
N GLN A 175 -22.35 -6.60 34.93
CA GLN A 175 -21.94 -7.86 35.55
C GLN A 175 -21.26 -8.79 34.54
N LYS A 176 -20.23 -9.54 35.02
CA LYS A 176 -19.57 -10.59 34.26
C LYS A 176 -20.49 -11.82 34.18
N ASN A 177 -20.79 -12.18 32.95
CA ASN A 177 -21.61 -13.36 32.64
C ASN A 177 -20.86 -14.29 31.69
N LYS A 178 -21.32 -15.54 31.60
CA LYS A 178 -20.71 -16.55 30.74
C LYS A 178 -21.80 -17.22 29.90
N VAL A 179 -21.57 -17.28 28.59
CA VAL A 179 -22.38 -18.06 27.65
C VAL A 179 -21.46 -19.04 26.94
N TYR A 180 -21.81 -20.32 27.04
CA TYR A 180 -20.92 -21.42 26.67
C TYR A 180 -19.59 -21.28 27.42
N GLU A 181 -18.46 -21.19 26.72
CA GLU A 181 -17.15 -21.01 27.33
C GLU A 181 -16.62 -19.57 27.31
N GLN A 182 -17.46 -18.63 26.84
CA GLN A 182 -17.06 -17.23 26.63
C GLN A 182 -17.63 -16.32 27.72
N SER A 183 -16.73 -15.58 28.38
CA SER A 183 -17.12 -14.58 29.38
C SER A 183 -17.29 -13.21 28.73
N PHE A 184 -18.36 -12.51 29.13
CA PHE A 184 -18.68 -11.19 28.60
C PHE A 184 -19.30 -10.28 29.66
N ILE A 185 -19.28 -8.99 29.40
CA ILE A 185 -19.98 -7.96 30.15
C ILE A 185 -20.87 -7.22 29.16
N LEU A 186 -22.14 -7.02 29.54
CA LEU A 186 -23.09 -6.23 28.75
C LEU A 186 -23.25 -4.87 29.39
N VAL A 187 -22.94 -3.81 28.62
CA VAL A 187 -22.98 -2.41 29.06
C VAL A 187 -24.00 -1.67 28.22
N LEU A 188 -24.82 -0.82 28.85
CA LEU A 188 -25.73 0.07 28.11
C LEU A 188 -24.93 1.12 27.33
N ALA A 189 -25.39 1.50 26.14
CA ALA A 189 -24.86 2.65 25.43
C ALA A 189 -25.34 3.94 26.10
N ASP A 190 -24.45 4.93 26.22
CA ASP A 190 -24.64 6.14 27.07
C ASP A 190 -25.86 7.00 26.70
N ASP A 191 -26.44 6.84 25.51
CA ASP A 191 -27.54 7.68 25.01
C ASP A 191 -28.94 7.04 25.12
N VAL A 192 -29.05 5.80 25.60
CA VAL A 192 -30.35 5.07 25.58
C VAL A 192 -30.80 4.63 26.94
N VAL A 193 -31.48 5.51 27.65
CA VAL A 193 -32.33 5.10 28.75
C VAL A 193 -33.60 4.50 28.13
N PRO A 194 -33.92 3.23 28.38
CA PRO A 194 -35.13 2.63 27.83
C PRO A 194 -36.37 3.26 28.47
N LYS A 195 -36.92 4.30 27.78
CA LYS A 195 -38.10 5.07 28.27
C LYS A 195 -39.42 4.28 28.32
N LYS A 196 -39.46 3.07 27.79
CA LYS A 196 -40.64 2.19 27.87
C LYS A 196 -40.20 0.73 27.97
N SER A 197 -40.85 0.01 28.92
CA SER A 197 -40.75 -1.43 29.06
C SER A 197 -41.38 -2.16 27.85
N ILE A 198 -40.65 -2.17 26.75
CA ILE A 198 -40.96 -3.00 25.59
C ILE A 198 -40.02 -4.20 25.73
N LYS A 199 -40.56 -5.38 25.99
CA LYS A 199 -39.82 -6.64 25.90
C LYS A 199 -39.28 -6.76 24.49
N LYS A 200 -38.02 -6.35 24.29
CA LYS A 200 -37.32 -6.42 23.01
C LYS A 200 -36.30 -7.53 23.06
N GLN A 201 -36.37 -8.42 22.10
CA GLN A 201 -35.43 -9.51 21.95
C GLN A 201 -34.35 -9.13 20.98
N PHE A 202 -33.10 -9.40 21.35
CA PHE A 202 -31.94 -9.15 20.54
C PHE A 202 -31.11 -10.42 20.44
N THR A 203 -30.60 -10.70 19.26
CA THR A 203 -29.66 -11.79 19.00
C THR A 203 -28.24 -11.25 18.85
N ILE A 204 -27.32 -11.81 19.63
CA ILE A 204 -25.90 -11.47 19.61
C ILE A 204 -25.17 -12.65 18.99
N ILE A 205 -24.33 -12.34 18.00
CA ILE A 205 -23.51 -13.34 17.33
C ILE A 205 -22.05 -12.91 17.47
N ARG A 206 -21.25 -13.78 18.09
CA ARG A 206 -19.78 -13.64 18.09
C ARG A 206 -19.21 -14.58 17.04
N THR A 207 -18.51 -14.01 16.07
CA THR A 207 -17.83 -14.75 14.99
C THR A 207 -16.31 -14.67 15.19
N PRO A 208 -15.56 -15.78 15.03
CA PRO A 208 -14.10 -15.75 15.08
C PRO A 208 -13.53 -14.77 14.07
N LEU A 209 -12.44 -14.09 14.43
CA LEU A 209 -11.81 -13.08 13.60
C LEU A 209 -11.38 -13.62 12.21
N SER A 210 -10.90 -14.86 12.17
CA SER A 210 -10.53 -15.53 10.90
C SER A 210 -11.71 -15.67 9.96
N VAL A 211 -12.88 -16.06 10.49
CA VAL A 211 -14.12 -16.22 9.69
C VAL A 211 -14.61 -14.86 9.20
N VAL A 212 -14.61 -13.84 10.07
CA VAL A 212 -15.00 -12.47 9.67
C VAL A 212 -14.08 -11.95 8.56
N THR A 213 -12.78 -12.22 8.67
CA THR A 213 -11.82 -11.78 7.65
C THR A 213 -12.04 -12.50 6.32
N GLU A 214 -12.37 -13.78 6.36
CA GLU A 214 -12.70 -14.57 5.17
C GLU A 214 -14.03 -14.12 4.54
N ASP A 215 -15.05 -13.86 5.35
CA ASP A 215 -16.33 -13.32 4.90
C ASP A 215 -16.15 -11.96 4.22
N LEU A 216 -15.32 -11.06 4.80
CA LEU A 216 -14.98 -9.78 4.19
C LEU A 216 -14.25 -9.96 2.85
N LEU A 217 -13.31 -10.89 2.77
CA LEU A 217 -12.58 -11.19 1.54
C LEU A 217 -13.52 -11.65 0.41
N ASN A 218 -14.50 -12.48 0.75
CA ASN A 218 -15.48 -13.01 -0.19
C ASN A 218 -16.51 -11.96 -0.64
N CYS A 219 -16.89 -11.05 0.26
CA CYS A 219 -17.86 -9.98 -0.05
C CYS A 219 -17.25 -8.78 -0.76
N LEU A 220 -15.94 -8.53 -0.56
CA LEU A 220 -15.23 -7.41 -1.15
C LEU A 220 -14.84 -7.68 -2.61
N LYS A 221 -15.42 -6.92 -3.53
CA LYS A 221 -15.02 -6.91 -4.93
C LYS A 221 -14.11 -5.72 -5.19
N VAL A 222 -12.92 -6.00 -5.69
CA VAL A 222 -11.93 -4.98 -6.08
C VAL A 222 -11.70 -5.14 -7.57
N VAL A 223 -12.08 -4.13 -8.34
CA VAL A 223 -12.09 -4.18 -9.80
C VAL A 223 -11.35 -2.97 -10.36
N ASN A 224 -10.47 -3.21 -11.33
CA ASN A 224 -9.95 -2.15 -12.17
C ASN A 224 -10.98 -1.80 -13.24
N LYS A 225 -11.61 -0.62 -13.15
CA LYS A 225 -12.70 -0.22 -14.08
C LYS A 225 -12.21 0.34 -15.41
N ASN A 226 -10.95 0.73 -15.52
CA ASN A 226 -10.40 1.29 -16.74
C ASN A 226 -9.08 0.59 -17.09
N ASN A 227 -9.05 -0.10 -18.22
CA ASN A 227 -7.83 -0.69 -18.77
C ASN A 227 -6.73 0.34 -19.11
N GLN A 228 -7.01 1.64 -18.96
CA GLN A 228 -6.10 2.75 -19.25
C GLN A 228 -6.01 3.78 -18.10
N GLY A 229 -6.65 3.55 -16.96
CA GLY A 229 -6.71 4.51 -15.84
C GLY A 229 -6.28 3.90 -14.52
N GLU A 230 -5.63 4.68 -13.71
CA GLU A 230 -5.12 4.36 -12.37
C GLU A 230 -6.23 4.38 -11.31
N VAL A 231 -7.41 3.83 -11.63
CA VAL A 231 -8.58 3.87 -10.75
C VAL A 231 -9.03 2.46 -10.38
N ILE A 232 -9.00 2.16 -9.09
CA ILE A 232 -9.54 0.93 -8.52
C ILE A 232 -10.90 1.23 -7.90
N ALA A 233 -11.90 0.41 -8.22
CA ALA A 233 -13.21 0.43 -7.59
C ALA A 233 -13.29 -0.67 -6.52
N LEU A 234 -13.70 -0.28 -5.31
CA LEU A 234 -14.07 -1.16 -4.22
C LEU A 234 -15.59 -1.28 -4.21
N GLU A 235 -16.11 -2.49 -4.20
CA GLU A 235 -17.55 -2.75 -4.13
C GLU A 235 -17.82 -3.76 -3.01
N LEU A 236 -18.76 -3.45 -2.13
CA LEU A 236 -19.17 -4.29 -1.00
C LEU A 236 -20.68 -4.41 -0.98
N ASN A 237 -21.17 -5.65 -0.92
CA ASN A 237 -22.58 -5.94 -0.75
C ASN A 237 -22.86 -6.29 0.71
N GLY A 238 -23.88 -5.68 1.31
CA GLY A 238 -24.26 -5.93 2.70
C GLY A 238 -25.70 -5.57 3.01
N GLU A 239 -26.23 -6.11 4.09
CA GLU A 239 -27.60 -5.85 4.56
C GLU A 239 -27.73 -4.47 5.22
N ASN A 240 -26.64 -3.93 5.75
CA ASN A 240 -26.59 -2.63 6.42
C ASN A 240 -25.68 -1.66 5.65
N LYS A 241 -26.29 -0.58 5.12
CA LYS A 241 -25.60 0.43 4.33
C LYS A 241 -24.49 1.13 5.13
N GLU A 242 -24.80 1.60 6.36
CA GLU A 242 -23.85 2.32 7.21
C GLU A 242 -22.64 1.46 7.58
N LYS A 243 -22.87 0.16 7.85
CA LYS A 243 -21.80 -0.80 8.10
C LYS A 243 -20.92 -0.99 6.88
N SER A 244 -21.52 -1.14 5.70
CA SER A 244 -20.77 -1.31 4.45
C SER A 244 -19.93 -0.08 4.11
N GLU A 245 -20.47 1.12 4.31
CA GLU A 245 -19.73 2.38 4.17
C GLU A 245 -18.56 2.48 5.15
N ALA A 246 -18.80 2.14 6.44
CA ALA A 246 -17.74 2.14 7.45
C ALA A 246 -16.62 1.14 7.11
N ILE A 247 -16.96 -0.04 6.60
CA ILE A 247 -15.97 -1.05 6.18
C ILE A 247 -15.13 -0.53 5.01
N ILE A 248 -15.75 0.02 3.96
CA ILE A 248 -15.01 0.54 2.80
C ILE A 248 -14.09 1.69 3.22
N ASN A 249 -14.59 2.64 4.02
CA ASN A 249 -13.78 3.75 4.52
C ASN A 249 -12.60 3.25 5.35
N SER A 250 -12.84 2.29 6.25
CA SER A 250 -11.76 1.70 7.06
C SER A 250 -10.74 0.94 6.22
N ILE A 251 -11.14 0.30 5.12
CA ILE A 251 -10.22 -0.32 4.16
C ILE A 251 -9.32 0.74 3.51
N ILE A 252 -9.90 1.87 3.10
CA ILE A 252 -9.16 2.98 2.49
C ILE A 252 -8.18 3.60 3.48
N ASP A 253 -8.63 3.84 4.72
CA ASP A 253 -7.80 4.40 5.79
C ASP A 253 -6.61 3.49 6.12
N GLU A 254 -6.84 2.20 6.33
CA GLU A 254 -5.79 1.22 6.63
C GLU A 254 -4.80 1.05 5.45
N PHE A 255 -5.30 1.10 4.22
CA PHE A 255 -4.48 1.09 3.02
C PHE A 255 -3.61 2.36 2.91
N SER A 256 -4.20 3.53 3.21
CA SER A 256 -3.48 4.80 3.22
C SER A 256 -2.36 4.82 4.27
N ILE A 257 -2.63 4.31 5.48
CA ILE A 257 -1.64 4.19 6.55
C ILE A 257 -0.46 3.30 6.11
N ASP A 258 -0.72 2.15 5.48
CA ASP A 258 0.34 1.28 4.95
C ASP A 258 1.21 2.03 3.92
N GLY A 259 0.60 2.81 3.01
CA GLY A 259 1.31 3.59 2.02
C GLY A 259 2.19 4.71 2.62
N VAL A 260 1.72 5.36 3.68
CA VAL A 260 2.51 6.39 4.40
C VAL A 260 3.70 5.76 5.12
N LEU A 261 3.48 4.64 5.83
CA LEU A 261 4.56 3.93 6.54
C LEU A 261 5.65 3.45 5.59
N ASP A 262 5.28 2.92 4.44
CA ASP A 262 6.23 2.47 3.43
C ASP A 262 7.11 3.64 2.92
N ARG A 263 6.52 4.83 2.67
CA ARG A 263 7.29 6.03 2.29
C ARG A 263 8.21 6.55 3.41
N GLN A 264 7.75 6.51 4.66
CA GLN A 264 8.58 6.91 5.80
C GLN A 264 9.83 6.05 5.94
N LEU A 265 9.72 4.73 5.71
CA LEU A 265 10.87 3.82 5.78
C LEU A 265 11.95 4.16 4.75
N ILE A 266 11.55 4.52 3.50
CA ILE A 266 12.51 4.98 2.48
C ILE A 266 13.21 6.25 2.93
N SER A 267 12.42 7.25 3.36
CA SER A 267 12.94 8.55 3.76
C SER A 267 13.91 8.40 4.93
N GLN A 268 13.60 7.55 5.91
CA GLN A 268 14.46 7.30 7.05
C GLN A 268 15.80 6.69 6.62
N SER A 269 15.78 5.65 5.78
CA SER A 269 17.01 5.03 5.26
C SER A 269 17.88 6.05 4.51
N THR A 270 17.26 6.95 3.75
CA THR A 270 17.97 8.01 3.04
C THR A 270 18.59 9.03 4.00
N ILE A 271 17.86 9.45 5.05
CA ILE A 271 18.35 10.37 6.06
C ILE A 271 19.54 9.77 6.81
N ASP A 272 19.46 8.50 7.22
CA ASP A 272 20.53 7.82 7.94
C ASP A 272 21.81 7.71 7.08
N PHE A 273 21.64 7.41 5.79
CA PHE A 273 22.77 7.42 4.85
C PHE A 273 23.40 8.82 4.71
N VAL A 274 22.60 9.87 4.53
CA VAL A 274 23.08 11.26 4.40
C VAL A 274 23.78 11.71 5.66
N ASN A 275 23.26 11.37 6.85
CA ASN A 275 23.88 11.71 8.11
C ASN A 275 25.27 11.05 8.27
N ASN A 276 25.38 9.76 7.94
CA ASN A 276 26.66 9.05 7.97
C ASN A 276 27.67 9.68 7.01
N ARG A 277 27.20 10.10 5.82
CA ARG A 277 28.03 10.82 4.84
C ARG A 277 28.50 12.17 5.37
N PHE A 278 27.61 12.93 6.03
CA PHE A 278 27.91 14.25 6.57
C PHE A 278 29.01 14.18 7.64
N VAL A 279 28.92 13.22 8.56
CA VAL A 279 29.95 13.00 9.60
C VAL A 279 31.32 12.72 8.97
N TYR A 280 31.35 11.86 7.94
CA TYR A 280 32.59 11.54 7.24
C TYR A 280 33.19 12.77 6.55
N LEU A 281 32.38 13.52 5.78
CA LEU A 281 32.83 14.72 5.05
C LEU A 281 33.29 15.85 5.99
N SER A 282 32.61 16.04 7.11
CA SER A 282 33.01 17.04 8.12
C SER A 282 34.39 16.72 8.68
N GLY A 283 34.64 15.47 9.07
CA GLY A 283 35.97 15.06 9.54
C GLY A 283 37.09 15.21 8.52
N GLU A 284 36.79 14.98 7.24
CA GLU A 284 37.77 15.16 6.16
C GLU A 284 38.05 16.64 5.88
N LEU A 285 37.02 17.50 5.93
CA LEU A 285 37.15 18.96 5.82
C LEU A 285 38.05 19.51 6.92
N ASP A 286 37.80 19.13 8.18
CA ASP A 286 38.62 19.52 9.32
C ASP A 286 40.08 19.11 9.14
N SER A 287 40.32 17.90 8.61
CA SER A 287 41.68 17.41 8.33
C SER A 287 42.38 18.26 7.28
N ILE A 288 41.64 18.67 6.22
CA ILE A 288 42.22 19.51 5.13
C ILE A 288 42.49 20.93 5.61
N GLU A 289 41.55 21.52 6.36
CA GLU A 289 41.76 22.86 6.93
C GLU A 289 42.97 22.89 7.85
N ASN A 290 43.15 21.90 8.70
CA ASN A 290 44.32 21.77 9.54
C ASN A 290 45.61 21.62 8.70
N LYS A 291 45.64 20.78 7.67
CA LYS A 291 46.80 20.66 6.76
C LYS A 291 47.14 21.97 6.06
N LYS A 292 46.09 22.71 5.62
CA LYS A 292 46.23 24.03 4.99
C LYS A 292 46.83 25.06 5.96
N LEU A 293 46.40 25.05 7.20
CA LEU A 293 46.94 25.94 8.26
C LEU A 293 48.41 25.62 8.56
N VAL A 294 48.77 24.34 8.70
CA VAL A 294 50.13 23.89 8.93
C VAL A 294 51.01 24.29 7.75
N TYR A 295 50.60 24.00 6.52
CA TYR A 295 51.35 24.37 5.32
C TYR A 295 51.58 25.86 5.15
N LYS A 296 50.55 26.71 5.45
CA LYS A 296 50.73 28.18 5.46
C LYS A 296 51.71 28.63 6.49
N LYS A 297 51.68 28.04 7.71
CA LYS A 297 52.58 28.38 8.79
C LYS A 297 54.03 27.98 8.48
N ASP A 298 54.25 26.77 8.00
CA ASP A 298 55.59 26.23 7.73
C ASP A 298 56.30 26.95 6.56
N ASN A 299 55.53 27.49 5.60
CA ASN A 299 56.08 28.17 4.42
C ASN A 299 56.02 29.71 4.51
N ASN A 300 55.62 30.29 5.63
CA ASN A 300 55.50 31.76 5.84
C ASN A 300 54.72 32.48 4.72
N LEU A 301 53.63 31.85 4.22
CA LEU A 301 52.85 32.32 3.06
C LEU A 301 51.85 33.41 3.49
N SER A 302 52.35 34.56 4.02
CA SER A 302 51.46 35.70 4.35
C SER A 302 51.26 36.63 3.12
N PHE A 303 52.13 36.63 2.14
CA PHE A 303 52.05 37.46 0.93
C PHE A 303 52.51 36.66 -0.30
N LEU A 304 51.66 36.49 -1.27
CA LEU A 304 51.98 35.90 -2.56
C LEU A 304 51.95 37.00 -3.65
N PRO A 305 53.05 37.21 -4.42
CA PRO A 305 53.02 38.07 -5.59
C PRO A 305 52.04 37.57 -6.65
N GLU A 306 51.54 38.45 -7.49
CA GLU A 306 50.44 38.19 -8.45
C GLU A 306 50.73 37.03 -9.41
N ASP A 307 51.98 36.79 -9.79
CA ASP A 307 52.40 35.68 -10.66
C ASP A 307 52.30 34.29 -10.01
N ALA A 308 52.37 34.23 -8.68
CA ALA A 308 52.12 33.00 -7.94
C ALA A 308 50.61 32.68 -7.82
N LYS A 309 49.75 33.68 -8.04
CA LYS A 309 48.30 33.55 -7.92
C LYS A 309 47.71 32.64 -9.00
N GLU A 310 48.20 32.73 -10.22
CA GLU A 310 47.76 31.86 -11.35
C GLU A 310 48.19 30.41 -11.12
N THR A 311 49.43 30.19 -10.70
CA THR A 311 49.96 28.86 -10.42
C THR A 311 49.26 28.22 -9.20
N VAL A 312 48.98 29.00 -8.15
CA VAL A 312 48.22 28.57 -7.00
C VAL A 312 46.76 28.29 -7.38
N SER A 313 46.16 29.10 -8.27
CA SER A 313 44.81 28.89 -8.75
C SER A 313 44.71 27.57 -9.54
N ARG A 314 45.62 27.30 -10.47
CA ARG A 314 45.65 26.04 -11.23
C ARG A 314 45.89 24.83 -10.33
N LYS A 315 46.79 24.94 -9.37
CA LYS A 315 47.02 23.90 -8.36
C LYS A 315 45.77 23.65 -7.49
N SER A 316 45.10 24.73 -7.06
CA SER A 316 43.86 24.66 -6.28
C SER A 316 42.74 23.99 -7.06
N ILE A 317 42.57 24.24 -8.35
CA ILE A 317 41.56 23.58 -9.19
C ILE A 317 41.87 22.09 -9.30
N THR A 318 43.12 21.71 -9.61
CA THR A 318 43.51 20.30 -9.74
C THR A 318 43.39 19.54 -8.40
N GLU A 319 43.75 20.21 -7.29
CA GLU A 319 43.55 19.65 -5.93
C GLU A 319 42.06 19.49 -5.60
N SER A 320 41.23 20.43 -6.03
CA SER A 320 39.76 20.32 -5.85
C SER A 320 39.15 19.15 -6.64
N GLU A 321 39.60 18.96 -7.88
CA GLU A 321 39.20 17.82 -8.73
C GLU A 321 39.68 16.48 -8.15
N TYR A 322 40.93 16.43 -7.70
CA TYR A 322 41.51 15.27 -7.01
C TYR A 322 40.72 14.91 -5.75
N PHE A 323 40.35 15.92 -4.95
CA PHE A 323 39.53 15.74 -3.77
C PHE A 323 38.11 15.28 -4.11
N GLY A 324 37.50 15.85 -5.17
CA GLY A 324 36.19 15.42 -5.66
C GLY A 324 36.19 13.94 -6.08
N LEU A 325 37.24 13.48 -6.80
CA LEU A 325 37.38 12.07 -7.16
C LEU A 325 37.56 11.17 -5.96
N LYS A 326 38.32 11.60 -4.94
CA LYS A 326 38.49 10.84 -3.69
C LYS A 326 37.18 10.67 -2.94
N ASN A 327 36.40 11.74 -2.85
CA ASN A 327 35.07 11.69 -2.24
C ASN A 327 34.13 10.71 -2.94
N GLN A 328 34.16 10.71 -4.29
CA GLN A 328 33.36 9.77 -5.08
C GLN A 328 33.79 8.31 -4.87
N ILE A 329 35.09 8.06 -4.72
CA ILE A 329 35.63 6.72 -4.40
C ILE A 329 35.11 6.25 -3.04
N GLU A 330 35.16 7.12 -2.02
CA GLU A 330 34.67 6.77 -0.68
C GLU A 330 33.14 6.59 -0.65
N LEU A 331 32.39 7.39 -1.40
CA LEU A 331 30.95 7.17 -1.58
C LEU A 331 30.62 5.82 -2.21
N ALA A 332 31.35 5.47 -3.28
CA ALA A 332 31.17 4.19 -3.92
C ALA A 332 31.55 3.03 -2.99
N LYS A 333 32.54 3.23 -2.10
CA LYS A 333 32.92 2.24 -1.09
C LYS A 333 31.86 2.11 0.00
N LEU A 334 31.31 3.22 0.51
CA LEU A 334 30.20 3.20 1.47
C LEU A 334 28.99 2.45 0.91
N LEU A 335 28.65 2.70 -0.37
CA LEU A 335 27.57 1.98 -1.03
C LEU A 335 27.88 0.47 -1.16
N GLU A 336 29.14 0.11 -1.47
CA GLU A 336 29.55 -1.29 -1.49
C GLU A 336 29.42 -1.95 -0.12
N ASP A 337 29.79 -1.25 0.95
CA ASP A 337 29.72 -1.75 2.32
C ASP A 337 28.25 -1.95 2.77
N VAL A 338 27.35 -1.02 2.45
CA VAL A 338 25.90 -1.17 2.65
C VAL A 338 25.37 -2.39 1.89
N LEU A 339 25.75 -2.52 0.61
CA LEU A 339 25.34 -3.67 -0.21
C LEU A 339 25.86 -5.01 0.32
N LYS A 340 26.98 -5.05 1.03
CA LYS A 340 27.56 -6.28 1.58
C LYS A 340 27.01 -6.63 2.96
N ASN A 341 26.82 -5.62 3.80
CA ASN A 341 26.51 -5.78 5.24
C ASN A 341 24.99 -5.86 5.48
N ASP A 342 24.19 -5.14 4.69
CA ASP A 342 22.74 -5.12 4.84
C ASP A 342 22.11 -6.40 4.29
N GLY A 343 20.98 -6.79 4.87
CA GLY A 343 20.19 -7.93 4.41
C GLY A 343 19.81 -7.83 2.93
N ILE A 344 19.52 -8.97 2.30
CA ILE A 344 19.17 -9.01 0.86
C ILE A 344 17.89 -8.20 0.57
N PHE A 345 17.05 -7.98 1.57
CA PHE A 345 15.73 -7.35 1.45
C PHE A 345 15.62 -6.02 2.21
N GLU A 346 16.74 -5.36 2.48
CA GLU A 346 16.78 -4.03 3.07
C GLU A 346 16.82 -2.94 1.99
N LEU A 347 16.22 -1.80 2.30
CA LEU A 347 16.13 -0.67 1.36
C LEU A 347 17.51 -0.01 1.22
N LEU A 348 17.89 0.29 -0.01
CA LEU A 348 19.08 1.04 -0.31
C LEU A 348 18.77 2.56 -0.28
N PRO A 349 19.73 3.38 0.15
CA PRO A 349 19.57 4.84 0.11
C PRO A 349 19.36 5.31 -1.33
N SER A 350 18.37 6.17 -1.53
CA SER A 350 18.06 6.76 -2.83
C SER A 350 18.82 8.08 -3.02
N ASN A 351 19.03 8.49 -4.28
CA ASN A 351 19.64 9.77 -4.65
C ASN A 351 21.05 9.98 -4.09
N ILE A 352 21.86 8.93 -4.08
CA ILE A 352 23.27 9.05 -3.87
C ILE A 352 23.80 9.83 -5.08
N HIS A 353 24.30 11.05 -4.87
CA HIS A 353 24.93 11.87 -5.92
C HIS A 353 26.22 11.18 -6.43
N THR A 354 26.08 9.98 -6.98
CA THR A 354 27.15 9.31 -7.71
C THR A 354 27.12 9.84 -9.14
N VAL A 355 28.29 10.01 -9.72
CA VAL A 355 28.47 10.46 -11.11
C VAL A 355 27.79 9.53 -12.12
N ASN A 356 27.34 8.35 -11.69
CA ASN A 356 26.75 7.33 -12.57
C ASN A 356 25.24 7.20 -12.32
N GLU A 357 24.47 7.84 -13.20
CA GLU A 357 23.00 7.83 -13.22
C GLU A 357 22.43 6.40 -13.28
N ASN A 358 23.10 5.49 -13.99
CA ASN A 358 22.67 4.10 -14.11
C ASN A 358 22.61 3.38 -12.76
N ILE A 359 23.47 3.71 -11.80
CA ILE A 359 23.45 3.11 -10.46
C ILE A 359 22.23 3.58 -9.70
N ASN A 360 21.85 4.86 -9.81
CA ASN A 360 20.67 5.41 -9.16
C ASN A 360 19.38 4.77 -9.70
N VAL A 361 19.31 4.53 -11.01
CA VAL A 361 18.18 3.81 -11.64
C VAL A 361 18.07 2.38 -11.11
N LEU A 362 19.19 1.66 -11.01
CA LEU A 362 19.22 0.31 -10.48
C LEU A 362 18.81 0.26 -8.99
N ILE A 363 19.21 1.24 -8.18
CA ILE A 363 18.80 1.37 -6.77
C ILE A 363 17.30 1.64 -6.67
N ALA A 364 16.76 2.51 -7.52
CA ALA A 364 15.34 2.80 -7.56
C ALA A 364 14.50 1.54 -7.90
N ASP A 365 14.93 0.77 -8.93
CA ASP A 365 14.26 -0.49 -9.30
C ASP A 365 14.39 -1.54 -8.18
N PHE A 366 15.53 -1.61 -7.51
CA PHE A 366 15.72 -2.49 -6.35
C PHE A 366 14.76 -2.13 -5.22
N ASN A 367 14.70 -0.86 -4.82
CA ASN A 367 13.80 -0.41 -3.75
C ASN A 367 12.32 -0.63 -4.12
N LYS A 368 11.93 -0.33 -5.36
CA LYS A 368 10.59 -0.62 -5.89
C LYS A 368 10.27 -2.12 -5.78
N THR A 369 11.19 -2.97 -6.20
CA THR A 369 11.01 -4.44 -6.14
C THR A 369 10.91 -4.95 -4.69
N ILE A 370 11.61 -4.33 -3.72
CA ILE A 370 11.44 -4.63 -2.28
C ILE A 370 10.01 -4.32 -1.83
N PHE A 371 9.47 -3.15 -2.22
CA PHE A 371 8.10 -2.80 -1.84
C PHE A 371 7.08 -3.75 -2.43
N GLU A 372 7.18 -4.06 -3.71
CA GLU A 372 6.32 -5.02 -4.39
C GLU A 372 6.36 -6.38 -3.69
N ARG A 373 7.57 -6.87 -3.41
CA ARG A 373 7.76 -8.14 -2.69
C ARG A 373 7.13 -8.09 -1.30
N ASN A 374 7.37 -7.04 -0.52
CA ASN A 374 6.85 -6.92 0.84
C ASN A 374 5.32 -6.80 0.86
N LYS A 375 4.72 -6.11 -0.12
CA LYS A 375 3.27 -6.05 -0.30
C LYS A 375 2.68 -7.44 -0.52
N ILE A 376 3.23 -8.21 -1.48
CA ILE A 376 2.74 -9.56 -1.78
C ILE A 376 3.05 -10.52 -0.62
N LEU A 377 4.21 -10.40 0.02
CA LEU A 377 4.58 -11.19 1.19
C LEU A 377 3.57 -11.02 2.34
N LYS A 378 3.14 -9.77 2.58
CA LYS A 378 2.12 -9.44 3.59
C LYS A 378 0.75 -10.06 3.27
N SER A 379 0.40 -10.20 2.00
CA SER A 379 -0.92 -10.69 1.56
C SER A 379 -0.97 -12.20 1.36
N ALA A 380 0.06 -12.79 0.73
CA ALA A 380 0.04 -14.17 0.24
C ALA A 380 1.06 -15.09 0.94
N GLY A 381 1.89 -14.54 1.84
CA GLY A 381 2.88 -15.30 2.60
C GLY A 381 4.15 -15.66 1.83
N PRO A 382 5.18 -16.22 2.52
CA PRO A 382 6.54 -16.38 1.97
C PRO A 382 6.67 -17.47 0.90
N LYS A 383 5.73 -18.42 0.83
CA LYS A 383 5.75 -19.53 -0.15
C LYS A 383 5.06 -19.20 -1.47
N ASN A 384 4.53 -17.99 -1.64
CA ASN A 384 3.89 -17.58 -2.88
C ASN A 384 4.92 -17.49 -4.01
N SER A 385 4.59 -18.00 -5.19
CA SER A 385 5.46 -18.02 -6.37
C SER A 385 5.91 -16.63 -6.81
N ALA A 386 5.04 -15.61 -6.69
CA ALA A 386 5.38 -14.23 -6.99
C ALA A 386 6.40 -13.66 -5.98
N VAL A 387 6.29 -13.99 -4.69
CA VAL A 387 7.28 -13.60 -3.67
C VAL A 387 8.65 -14.21 -3.95
N LEU A 388 8.67 -15.48 -4.37
CA LEU A 388 9.92 -16.17 -4.73
C LEU A 388 10.55 -15.53 -5.97
N ALA A 389 9.77 -15.29 -7.03
CA ALA A 389 10.24 -14.65 -8.25
C ALA A 389 10.80 -13.23 -8.00
N LEU A 390 10.13 -12.42 -7.17
CA LEU A 390 10.63 -11.10 -6.78
C LEU A 390 11.89 -11.19 -5.90
N SER A 391 12.00 -12.22 -5.07
CA SER A 391 13.21 -12.45 -4.28
C SER A 391 14.41 -12.78 -5.17
N ASP A 392 14.23 -13.62 -6.19
CA ASP A 392 15.26 -13.94 -7.18
C ASP A 392 15.64 -12.70 -7.99
N LYS A 393 14.66 -11.88 -8.41
CA LYS A 393 14.91 -10.59 -9.06
C LYS A 393 15.74 -9.66 -8.17
N LEU A 394 15.46 -9.56 -6.88
CA LEU A 394 16.21 -8.74 -5.93
C LEU A 394 17.67 -9.22 -5.79
N ILE A 395 17.90 -10.52 -5.73
CA ILE A 395 19.26 -11.09 -5.68
C ILE A 395 20.03 -10.68 -6.96
N ALA A 396 19.40 -10.80 -8.11
CA ALA A 396 20.00 -10.41 -9.39
C ALA A 396 20.29 -8.90 -9.46
N LEU A 397 19.35 -8.06 -9.04
CA LEU A 397 19.53 -6.60 -9.00
C LEU A 397 20.65 -6.20 -8.04
N LYS A 398 20.70 -6.78 -6.83
CA LYS A 398 21.77 -6.53 -5.85
C LYS A 398 23.14 -6.87 -6.43
N LYS A 399 23.25 -8.00 -7.13
CA LYS A 399 24.48 -8.41 -7.81
C LYS A 399 24.90 -7.44 -8.92
N ASN A 400 23.91 -6.96 -9.70
CA ASN A 400 24.16 -5.99 -10.78
C ASN A 400 24.61 -4.63 -10.22
N ILE A 401 23.97 -4.14 -9.15
CA ILE A 401 24.36 -2.91 -8.47
C ILE A 401 25.79 -3.05 -7.95
N LEU A 402 26.10 -4.14 -7.25
CA LEU A 402 27.44 -4.39 -6.71
C LEU A 402 28.51 -4.43 -7.82
N TYR A 403 28.19 -5.06 -8.94
CA TYR A 403 29.09 -5.08 -10.10
C TYR A 403 29.30 -3.67 -10.67
N SER A 404 28.24 -2.90 -10.87
CA SER A 404 28.28 -1.52 -11.37
C SER A 404 29.08 -0.60 -10.45
N VAL A 405 28.89 -0.74 -9.13
CA VAL A 405 29.66 0.01 -8.12
C VAL A 405 31.15 -0.33 -8.20
N LYS A 406 31.52 -1.60 -8.35
CA LYS A 406 32.93 -2.01 -8.52
C LYS A 406 33.56 -1.47 -9.79
N VAL A 407 32.80 -1.48 -10.90
CA VAL A 407 33.27 -0.88 -12.16
C VAL A 407 33.52 0.62 -11.99
N LEU A 408 32.57 1.33 -11.36
CA LEU A 408 32.70 2.74 -11.03
C LEU A 408 33.93 3.02 -10.15
N GLN A 409 34.13 2.23 -9.08
CA GLN A 409 35.31 2.38 -8.23
C GLN A 409 36.63 2.23 -9.00
N ASN A 410 36.70 1.25 -9.90
CA ASN A 410 37.88 1.04 -10.70
C ASN A 410 38.14 2.21 -11.68
N GLN A 411 37.09 2.75 -12.30
CA GLN A 411 37.18 3.94 -13.16
C GLN A 411 37.63 5.15 -12.35
N LEU A 412 37.03 5.40 -11.20
CA LEU A 412 37.40 6.52 -10.33
C LEU A 412 38.82 6.39 -9.80
N LYS A 413 39.27 5.19 -9.41
CA LYS A 413 40.67 4.95 -9.00
C LYS A 413 41.64 5.19 -10.10
N TYR A 414 41.28 4.84 -11.35
CA TYR A 414 42.13 5.13 -12.51
C TYR A 414 42.26 6.65 -12.75
N LEU A 415 41.13 7.37 -12.74
CA LEU A 415 41.10 8.83 -12.90
C LEU A 415 41.85 9.52 -11.75
N TRP A 416 41.68 9.05 -10.52
CA TRP A 416 42.39 9.57 -9.34
C TRP A 416 43.90 9.40 -9.44
N ARG A 417 44.38 8.24 -9.93
CA ARG A 417 45.82 8.02 -10.20
C ARG A 417 46.33 8.96 -11.28
N LEU A 418 45.58 9.17 -12.36
CA LEU A 418 45.93 10.07 -13.44
C LEU A 418 46.11 11.51 -12.92
N HIS A 419 45.16 11.99 -12.12
CA HIS A 419 45.24 13.32 -11.49
C HIS A 419 46.41 13.42 -10.52
N PHE A 420 46.72 12.37 -9.77
CA PHE A 420 47.91 12.34 -8.92
C PHE A 420 49.20 12.55 -9.74
N TYR A 421 49.38 11.85 -10.83
CA TYR A 421 50.53 12.06 -11.73
C TYR A 421 50.58 13.47 -12.33
N LEU A 422 49.42 14.02 -12.69
CA LEU A 422 49.32 15.41 -13.18
C LEU A 422 49.77 16.43 -12.15
N ILE A 423 49.37 16.25 -10.87
CA ILE A 423 49.82 17.12 -9.76
C ILE A 423 51.30 17.04 -9.58
N ASP A 424 51.92 15.84 -9.61
CA ASP A 424 53.37 15.66 -9.53
C ASP A 424 54.12 16.32 -10.67
N VAL A 425 53.62 16.17 -11.91
CA VAL A 425 54.22 16.79 -13.10
C VAL A 425 54.11 18.30 -13.04
N ILE A 426 52.97 18.86 -12.63
CA ILE A 426 52.79 20.30 -12.45
C ILE A 426 53.71 20.82 -11.32
N GLY A 427 53.84 20.06 -10.23
CA GLY A 427 54.77 20.38 -9.15
C GLY A 427 56.22 20.42 -9.61
N TYR A 428 56.66 19.45 -10.42
CA TYR A 428 57.98 19.39 -10.98
C TYR A 428 58.27 20.56 -11.95
N ILE A 429 57.32 20.87 -12.86
CA ILE A 429 57.44 22.00 -13.81
C ILE A 429 57.53 23.33 -13.05
N THR A 430 56.73 23.54 -12.01
CA THR A 430 56.78 24.74 -11.17
C THR A 430 58.14 24.87 -10.45
N GLN A 431 58.68 23.77 -9.97
CA GLN A 431 59.97 23.74 -9.29
C GLN A 431 61.14 24.06 -10.27
N VAL A 432 61.07 23.51 -11.48
CA VAL A 432 62.06 23.80 -12.54
C VAL A 432 61.99 25.27 -12.98
N HIS A 433 60.76 25.81 -13.17
CA HIS A 433 60.59 27.23 -13.52
C HIS A 433 61.06 28.18 -12.43
N THR A 434 60.83 27.87 -11.16
CA THR A 434 61.36 28.69 -10.05
C THR A 434 62.89 28.64 -9.96
N VAL A 435 63.50 27.47 -10.16
CA VAL A 435 64.96 27.33 -10.14
C VAL A 435 65.56 28.05 -11.34
N GLN A 436 64.94 27.97 -12.56
CA GLN A 436 65.44 28.75 -13.73
C GLN A 436 65.30 30.27 -13.53
N ARG A 437 64.14 30.74 -12.96
CA ARG A 437 64.03 32.19 -12.65
C ARG A 437 65.05 32.64 -11.57
N PHE A 438 65.29 31.84 -10.55
CA PHE A 438 66.33 32.14 -9.55
C PHE A 438 67.74 32.19 -10.22
N ARG A 439 67.99 31.29 -11.19
CA ARG A 439 69.24 31.28 -11.89
C ARG A 439 69.39 32.49 -12.82
N ILE A 440 68.34 32.94 -13.48
CA ILE A 440 68.33 34.15 -14.32
C ILE A 440 68.46 35.41 -13.43
N HIS A 441 67.80 35.45 -12.27
CA HIS A 441 67.95 36.59 -11.33
C HIS A 441 69.33 36.68 -10.74
N LEU A 442 69.93 35.56 -10.38
CA LEU A 442 71.33 35.51 -9.95
C LEU A 442 72.32 35.94 -11.04
N LEU A 443 72.05 35.59 -12.27
CA LEU A 443 72.86 36.05 -13.46
C LEU A 443 72.64 37.55 -13.68
N TYR A 444 71.47 38.11 -13.42
CA TYR A 444 71.21 39.55 -13.53
C TYR A 444 71.90 40.34 -12.42
N GLU A 445 71.93 39.85 -11.19
CA GLU A 445 72.61 40.49 -10.04
C GLU A 445 74.19 40.37 -10.15
N THR A 446 74.71 39.38 -10.91
CA THR A 446 76.15 39.22 -11.09
C THR A 446 76.70 40.03 -12.27
N PHE A 447 75.82 40.65 -13.09
CA PHE A 447 76.22 41.48 -14.25
C PHE A 447 75.95 42.99 -14.02
N HIS A 448 75.48 43.39 -12.90
CA HIS A 448 75.40 44.79 -12.46
C HIS A 448 76.23 44.98 -11.18
#